data_197ed4c81e75e77fe703347115dd96ce
#
_entry.id   197ed4c81e75e77fe703347115dd96ce
#
_cell.length_a   1.000
_cell.length_b   1.000
_cell.length_c   1.000
_cell.angle_alpha   90.00
_cell.angle_beta   90.00
_cell.angle_gamma   90.00
#
_symmetry.space_group_name_H-M   'P 1'
#
loop_
_entity.id
_entity.type
_entity.pdbx_description
1 polymer ?
#
loop_
_entity_poly.entity_id
_entity_poly.type
_entity_poly.pdbx_seq_one_letter_code
_entity_poly.pdbx_strand_id
1 'polypeptide(L)'
;MNNTSKTTRALVEGALMVAAAVVLGYIKIWHMPEGGSVSLMMLPIVLYALRWGLAQGLLAGCALGIIDFMLGGGIAIGWQSILGDYVIACTLIGLAGVGHKKGLPGAILGAIVGSLGRYAAVWVTGATLWGEYMYDIYGLPMTNEWVYSALYNLPTLVSGVLTVLITAALYRPMQKLPHAD
;
A
#
# COMPACT_ATOMS: atom_id res chain seq x y z
N MET A 1 4.37 30.86 6.10
CA MET A 1 3.21 30.10 6.61
C MET A 1 3.52 29.65 8.02
N ASN A 2 2.57 29.83 8.99
CA ASN A 2 2.77 29.36 10.36
C ASN A 2 2.80 27.82 10.41
N ASN A 3 3.58 27.25 11.35
CA ASN A 3 3.68 25.77 11.50
C ASN A 3 2.31 25.09 11.63
N THR A 4 1.36 25.72 12.31
CA THR A 4 -0.03 25.22 12.46
C THR A 4 -0.73 25.06 11.10
N SER A 5 -0.56 26.02 10.19
CA SER A 5 -1.16 25.95 8.84
C SER A 5 -0.58 24.80 8.00
N LYS A 6 0.73 24.53 8.11
CA LYS A 6 1.38 23.41 7.42
C LYS A 6 0.88 22.07 7.96
N THR A 7 0.79 21.91 9.27
CA THR A 7 0.30 20.69 9.91
C THR A 7 -1.16 20.42 9.53
N THR A 8 -2.03 21.43 9.59
CA THR A 8 -3.43 21.28 9.20
C THR A 8 -3.57 20.86 7.74
N ARG A 9 -2.78 21.46 6.85
CA ARG A 9 -2.78 21.08 5.43
C ARG A 9 -2.32 19.63 5.21
N ALA A 10 -1.25 19.19 5.89
CA ALA A 10 -0.78 17.81 5.83
C ALA A 10 -1.89 16.83 6.26
N LEU A 11 -2.56 17.12 7.37
CA LEU A 11 -3.65 16.28 7.88
C LEU A 11 -4.84 16.21 6.92
N VAL A 12 -5.26 17.34 6.35
CA VAL A 12 -6.38 17.37 5.39
C VAL A 12 -6.01 16.62 4.09
N GLU A 13 -4.83 16.89 3.52
CA GLU A 13 -4.36 16.16 2.35
C GLU A 13 -4.22 14.66 2.66
N GLY A 14 -3.69 14.29 3.82
CA GLY A 14 -3.59 12.90 4.25
C GLY A 14 -4.93 12.19 4.36
N ALA A 15 -5.92 12.84 4.98
CA ALA A 15 -7.27 12.29 5.09
C ALA A 15 -7.92 12.08 3.70
N LEU A 16 -7.76 13.04 2.78
CA LEU A 16 -8.25 12.91 1.40
C LEU A 16 -7.55 11.78 0.65
N MET A 17 -6.24 11.62 0.83
CA MET A 17 -5.49 10.53 0.18
C MET A 17 -5.83 9.16 0.75
N VAL A 18 -6.08 9.06 2.06
CA VAL A 18 -6.59 7.81 2.67
C VAL A 18 -7.98 7.48 2.12
N ALA A 19 -8.89 8.45 2.04
CA ALA A 19 -10.21 8.24 1.47
C ALA A 19 -10.13 7.81 -0.02
N ALA A 20 -9.28 8.46 -0.82
CA ALA A 20 -9.03 8.06 -2.20
C ALA A 20 -8.45 6.65 -2.31
N ALA A 21 -7.54 6.27 -1.41
CA ALA A 21 -6.97 4.92 -1.37
C ALA A 21 -8.03 3.86 -1.08
N VAL A 22 -8.93 4.12 -0.14
CA VAL A 22 -10.07 3.24 0.16
C VAL A 22 -10.96 3.06 -1.07
N VAL A 23 -11.37 4.16 -1.71
CA VAL A 23 -12.21 4.10 -2.93
C VAL A 23 -11.53 3.32 -4.05
N LEU A 24 -10.23 3.59 -4.31
CA LEU A 24 -9.47 2.87 -5.33
C LEU A 24 -9.22 1.40 -4.95
N GLY A 25 -9.25 1.05 -3.68
CA GLY A 25 -9.21 -0.33 -3.19
C GLY A 25 -10.46 -1.13 -3.56
N TYR A 26 -11.63 -0.49 -3.60
CA TYR A 26 -12.87 -1.12 -4.06
C TYR A 26 -12.95 -1.28 -5.57
N ILE A 27 -12.22 -0.45 -6.33
CA ILE A 27 -12.15 -0.55 -7.80
C ILE A 27 -11.09 -1.61 -8.16
N LYS A 28 -11.54 -2.86 -8.31
CA LYS A 28 -10.67 -3.98 -8.66
C LYS A 28 -10.50 -4.05 -10.17
N ILE A 29 -9.26 -3.78 -10.65
CA ILE A 29 -8.92 -3.86 -12.08
C ILE A 29 -8.97 -5.32 -12.54
N TRP A 30 -8.52 -6.23 -11.68
CA TRP A 30 -8.57 -7.66 -11.88
C TRP A 30 -8.74 -8.37 -10.55
N HIS A 31 -9.48 -9.46 -10.56
CA HIS A 31 -9.73 -10.28 -9.37
C HIS A 31 -9.29 -11.71 -9.64
N MET A 32 -8.43 -12.23 -8.77
CA MET A 32 -8.03 -13.63 -8.83
C MET A 32 -9.20 -14.50 -8.35
N PRO A 33 -9.47 -15.64 -9.01
CA PRO A 33 -10.54 -16.55 -8.57
C PRO A 33 -10.39 -16.96 -7.09
N GLU A 34 -9.17 -17.07 -6.63
CA GLU A 34 -8.80 -17.48 -5.27
C GLU A 34 -8.76 -16.32 -4.25
N GLY A 35 -9.12 -15.09 -4.64
CA GLY A 35 -9.36 -13.99 -3.69
C GLY A 35 -8.42 -12.79 -3.76
N GLY A 36 -7.23 -12.89 -4.34
CA GLY A 36 -6.33 -11.74 -4.55
C GLY A 36 -6.88 -10.77 -5.60
N SER A 37 -6.57 -9.48 -5.51
CA SER A 37 -7.03 -8.49 -6.48
C SER A 37 -5.98 -7.44 -6.81
N VAL A 38 -6.00 -6.94 -8.06
CA VAL A 38 -5.20 -5.82 -8.51
C VAL A 38 -6.02 -4.54 -8.39
N SER A 39 -5.50 -3.56 -7.66
CA SER A 39 -6.14 -2.25 -7.47
C SER A 39 -5.10 -1.14 -7.38
N LEU A 40 -5.55 0.12 -7.41
CA LEU A 40 -4.68 1.30 -7.26
C LEU A 40 -4.69 1.85 -5.82
N MET A 41 -5.06 1.06 -4.83
CA MET A 41 -5.15 1.47 -3.42
C MET A 41 -3.84 2.06 -2.89
N MET A 42 -2.68 1.55 -3.33
CA MET A 42 -1.37 2.03 -2.87
C MET A 42 -1.01 3.43 -3.40
N LEU A 43 -1.52 3.79 -4.57
CA LEU A 43 -1.11 5.00 -5.29
C LEU A 43 -1.27 6.30 -4.48
N PRO A 44 -2.44 6.61 -3.87
CA PRO A 44 -2.61 7.85 -3.11
C PRO A 44 -1.65 7.95 -1.93
N ILE A 45 -1.39 6.84 -1.21
CA ILE A 45 -0.47 6.82 -0.08
C ILE A 45 0.98 7.05 -0.52
N VAL A 46 1.38 6.44 -1.64
CA VAL A 46 2.71 6.67 -2.23
C VAL A 46 2.89 8.14 -2.61
N LEU A 47 1.92 8.75 -3.32
CA LEU A 47 1.98 10.16 -3.70
C LEU A 47 2.03 11.08 -2.49
N TYR A 48 1.23 10.79 -1.46
CA TYR A 48 1.23 11.53 -0.21
C TYR A 48 2.57 11.44 0.53
N ALA A 49 3.12 10.23 0.66
CA ALA A 49 4.41 9.99 1.29
C ALA A 49 5.56 10.70 0.54
N LEU A 50 5.56 10.67 -0.79
CA LEU A 50 6.52 11.40 -1.62
C LEU A 50 6.43 12.91 -1.43
N ARG A 51 5.23 13.43 -1.16
CA ARG A 51 5.00 14.86 -0.97
C ARG A 51 5.32 15.33 0.45
N TRP A 52 4.92 14.59 1.48
CA TRP A 52 5.01 15.00 2.88
C TRP A 52 6.10 14.29 3.69
N GLY A 53 6.75 13.30 3.10
CA GLY A 53 7.86 12.55 3.70
C GLY A 53 7.44 11.28 4.43
N LEU A 54 8.45 10.62 4.98
CA LEU A 54 8.33 9.26 5.55
C LEU A 54 7.32 9.18 6.70
N ALA A 55 7.42 10.06 7.70
CA ALA A 55 6.58 9.99 8.90
C ALA A 55 5.09 10.15 8.55
N GLN A 56 4.76 11.12 7.70
CA GLN A 56 3.39 11.36 7.26
C GLN A 56 2.86 10.20 6.40
N GLY A 57 3.72 9.63 5.53
CA GLY A 57 3.39 8.47 4.74
C GLY A 57 3.05 7.24 5.60
N LEU A 58 3.86 6.96 6.62
CA LEU A 58 3.62 5.85 7.55
C LEU A 58 2.32 6.04 8.33
N LEU A 59 2.04 7.26 8.82
CA LEU A 59 0.79 7.58 9.53
C LEU A 59 -0.43 7.40 8.62
N ALA A 60 -0.38 7.89 7.39
CA ALA A 60 -1.47 7.71 6.43
C ALA A 60 -1.68 6.24 6.07
N GLY A 61 -0.60 5.48 5.88
CA GLY A 61 -0.66 4.04 5.64
C GLY A 61 -1.28 3.28 6.81
N CYS A 62 -0.92 3.64 8.05
CA CYS A 62 -1.51 3.07 9.26
C CYS A 62 -3.03 3.34 9.32
N ALA A 63 -3.43 4.59 9.09
CA ALA A 63 -4.85 4.96 9.05
C ALA A 63 -5.60 4.20 7.94
N LEU A 64 -5.00 4.07 6.75
CA LEU A 64 -5.56 3.25 5.66
C LEU A 64 -5.78 1.80 6.11
N GLY A 65 -4.78 1.18 6.74
CA GLY A 65 -4.89 -0.23 7.15
C GLY A 65 -6.01 -0.48 8.16
N ILE A 66 -6.20 0.43 9.11
CA ILE A 66 -7.30 0.36 10.08
C ILE A 66 -8.66 0.51 9.37
N ILE A 67 -8.79 1.49 8.49
CA ILE A 67 -10.04 1.77 7.77
C ILE A 67 -10.35 0.63 6.79
N ASP A 68 -9.35 0.13 6.07
CA ASP A 68 -9.51 -0.96 5.10
C ASP A 68 -10.00 -2.24 5.80
N PHE A 69 -9.46 -2.58 6.98
CA PHE A 69 -9.97 -3.68 7.78
C PHE A 69 -11.43 -3.46 8.20
N MET A 70 -11.77 -2.26 8.69
CA MET A 70 -13.13 -1.96 9.19
C MET A 70 -14.19 -1.96 8.08
N LEU A 71 -13.86 -1.45 6.91
CA LEU A 71 -14.79 -1.28 5.79
C LEU A 71 -14.76 -2.43 4.79
N GLY A 72 -13.63 -3.12 4.65
CA GLY A 72 -13.41 -4.17 3.67
C GLY A 72 -14.07 -5.52 3.99
N GLY A 73 -14.79 -5.61 5.11
CA GLY A 73 -15.37 -6.89 5.58
C GLY A 73 -14.31 -7.86 6.10
N GLY A 74 -13.24 -7.33 6.65
CA GLY A 74 -11.97 -7.96 7.04
C GLY A 74 -12.04 -9.42 7.39
N ILE A 75 -11.50 -10.27 6.52
CA ILE A 75 -11.26 -11.67 6.83
C ILE A 75 -9.97 -11.73 7.63
N ALA A 76 -10.05 -12.21 8.86
CA ALA A 76 -8.90 -12.35 9.75
C ALA A 76 -9.08 -13.61 10.61
N ILE A 77 -8.00 -14.37 10.78
CA ILE A 77 -7.98 -15.57 11.65
C ILE A 77 -7.55 -15.23 13.08
N GLY A 78 -7.32 -13.96 13.37
CA GLY A 78 -6.96 -13.45 14.69
C GLY A 78 -6.41 -12.03 14.62
N TRP A 79 -6.10 -11.45 15.77
CA TRP A 79 -5.56 -10.09 15.85
C TRP A 79 -4.18 -9.94 15.15
N GLN A 80 -3.38 -11.02 15.09
CA GLN A 80 -2.10 -11.03 14.39
C GLN A 80 -2.29 -10.81 12.89
N SER A 81 -3.30 -11.45 12.28
CA SER A 81 -3.66 -11.29 10.88
C SER A 81 -4.17 -9.87 10.60
N ILE A 82 -4.97 -9.30 11.52
CA ILE A 82 -5.41 -7.90 11.39
C ILE A 82 -4.20 -6.95 11.35
N LEU A 83 -3.26 -7.14 12.27
CA LEU A 83 -2.07 -6.31 12.31
C LEU A 83 -1.18 -6.50 11.09
N GLY A 84 -0.90 -7.75 10.70
CA GLY A 84 0.03 -8.06 9.60
C GLY A 84 -0.52 -7.69 8.22
N ASP A 85 -1.70 -8.19 7.89
CA ASP A 85 -2.27 -8.07 6.54
C ASP A 85 -2.83 -6.68 6.24
N TYR A 86 -3.32 -5.98 7.28
CA TYR A 86 -3.94 -4.67 7.11
C TYR A 86 -3.05 -3.54 7.65
N VAL A 87 -2.79 -3.50 8.96
CA VAL A 87 -2.15 -2.33 9.58
C VAL A 87 -0.69 -2.21 9.15
N ILE A 88 0.13 -3.26 9.35
CA ILE A 88 1.56 -3.23 9.02
C ILE A 88 1.73 -3.15 7.50
N ALA A 89 1.02 -3.97 6.74
CA ALA A 89 1.13 -3.99 5.29
C ALA A 89 0.81 -2.63 4.66
N CYS A 90 -0.26 -1.96 5.10
CA CYS A 90 -0.59 -0.62 4.61
C CYS A 90 0.35 0.47 5.14
N THR A 91 0.82 0.36 6.39
CA THR A 91 1.82 1.28 6.94
C THR A 91 3.10 1.28 6.11
N LEU A 92 3.57 0.10 5.69
CA LEU A 92 4.80 -0.03 4.91
C LEU A 92 4.72 0.58 3.51
N ILE A 93 3.52 0.84 2.96
CA ILE A 93 3.38 1.66 1.75
C ILE A 93 3.98 3.05 1.97
N GLY A 94 3.85 3.59 3.18
CA GLY A 94 4.41 4.89 3.58
C GLY A 94 5.94 4.98 3.50
N LEU A 95 6.66 3.84 3.41
CA LEU A 95 8.10 3.82 3.14
C LEU A 95 8.44 4.52 1.80
N ALA A 96 7.48 4.72 0.91
CA ALA A 96 7.66 5.54 -0.28
C ALA A 96 8.23 6.94 0.04
N GLY A 97 7.99 7.45 1.25
CA GLY A 97 8.53 8.71 1.73
C GLY A 97 10.07 8.80 1.79
N VAL A 98 10.79 7.68 1.67
CA VAL A 98 12.27 7.71 1.52
C VAL A 98 12.70 8.42 0.23
N GLY A 99 11.81 8.48 -0.77
CA GLY A 99 11.99 9.20 -2.02
C GLY A 99 11.63 10.69 -1.97
N HIS A 100 11.14 11.19 -0.83
CA HIS A 100 10.75 12.59 -0.67
C HIS A 100 11.90 13.55 -1.02
N LYS A 101 11.60 14.58 -1.81
CA LYS A 101 12.57 15.61 -2.27
C LYS A 101 13.80 15.09 -3.07
N LYS A 102 13.81 13.83 -3.53
CA LYS A 102 14.95 13.24 -4.26
C LYS A 102 14.75 13.17 -5.78
N GLY A 103 13.89 14.02 -6.34
CA GLY A 103 13.63 14.04 -7.77
C GLY A 103 12.86 12.81 -8.27
N LEU A 104 12.74 12.68 -9.60
CA LEU A 104 12.03 11.54 -10.22
C LEU A 104 12.66 10.17 -9.86
N PRO A 105 14.00 10.00 -9.87
CA PRO A 105 14.59 8.71 -9.46
C PRO A 105 14.24 8.34 -8.02
N GLY A 106 14.24 9.33 -7.11
CA GLY A 106 13.83 9.13 -5.73
C GLY A 106 12.36 8.75 -5.60
N ALA A 107 11.48 9.36 -6.40
CA ALA A 107 10.07 9.03 -6.40
C ALA A 107 9.81 7.59 -6.87
N ILE A 108 10.50 7.16 -7.94
CA ILE A 108 10.42 5.78 -8.44
C ILE A 108 10.95 4.81 -7.38
N LEU A 109 12.15 5.07 -6.82
CA LEU A 109 12.71 4.22 -5.78
C LEU A 109 11.79 4.14 -4.55
N GLY A 110 11.25 5.27 -4.10
CA GLY A 110 10.31 5.32 -2.99
C GLY A 110 9.06 4.48 -3.26
N ALA A 111 8.46 4.61 -4.44
CA ALA A 111 7.30 3.82 -4.83
C ALA A 111 7.61 2.31 -4.86
N ILE A 112 8.80 1.91 -5.35
CA ILE A 112 9.27 0.52 -5.32
C ILE A 112 9.40 0.04 -3.87
N VAL A 113 10.08 0.80 -3.01
CA VAL A 113 10.31 0.43 -1.61
C VAL A 113 8.99 0.28 -0.84
N GLY A 114 8.05 1.22 -1.01
CA GLY A 114 6.72 1.13 -0.39
C GLY A 114 5.91 -0.08 -0.88
N SER A 115 5.94 -0.36 -2.18
CA SER A 115 5.23 -1.51 -2.77
C SER A 115 5.82 -2.84 -2.32
N LEU A 116 7.15 -2.96 -2.30
CA LEU A 116 7.84 -4.16 -1.80
C LEU A 116 7.65 -4.34 -0.30
N GLY A 117 7.63 -3.24 0.47
CA GLY A 117 7.33 -3.28 1.90
C GLY A 117 5.95 -3.89 2.18
N ARG A 118 4.92 -3.43 1.46
CA ARG A 118 3.58 -4.03 1.56
C ARG A 118 3.59 -5.51 1.19
N TYR A 119 4.19 -5.85 0.03
CA TYR A 119 4.26 -7.24 -0.41
C TYR A 119 4.97 -8.14 0.61
N ALA A 120 6.09 -7.70 1.15
CA ALA A 120 6.84 -8.45 2.17
C ALA A 120 5.99 -8.72 3.42
N ALA A 121 5.22 -7.73 3.89
CA ALA A 121 4.33 -7.90 5.03
C ALA A 121 3.27 -8.97 4.76
N VAL A 122 2.50 -8.85 3.67
CA VAL A 122 1.44 -9.83 3.36
C VAL A 122 2.01 -11.20 3.00
N TRP A 123 3.22 -11.27 2.44
CA TRP A 123 3.91 -12.52 2.17
C TRP A 123 4.27 -13.26 3.47
N VAL A 124 4.89 -12.55 4.42
CA VAL A 124 5.26 -13.13 5.73
C VAL A 124 4.01 -13.53 6.52
N THR A 125 3.02 -12.65 6.60
CA THR A 125 1.78 -12.94 7.33
C THR A 125 1.03 -14.12 6.69
N GLY A 126 0.95 -14.15 5.36
CA GLY A 126 0.33 -15.24 4.62
C GLY A 126 1.03 -16.56 4.84
N ALA A 127 2.36 -16.61 4.84
CA ALA A 127 3.11 -17.84 5.08
C ALA A 127 2.99 -18.34 6.53
N THR A 128 3.01 -17.41 7.50
CA THR A 128 3.08 -17.78 8.92
C THR A 128 1.72 -18.02 9.57
N LEU A 129 0.67 -17.32 9.12
CA LEU A 129 -0.66 -17.40 9.74
C LEU A 129 -1.68 -18.13 8.88
N TRP A 130 -1.57 -18.03 7.55
CA TRP A 130 -2.53 -18.62 6.62
C TRP A 130 -2.07 -19.94 6.00
N GLY A 131 -0.87 -20.41 6.32
CA GLY A 131 -0.29 -21.64 5.77
C GLY A 131 -1.16 -22.87 5.97
N GLU A 132 -1.84 -22.99 7.11
CA GLU A 132 -2.76 -24.12 7.41
C GLU A 132 -4.01 -24.12 6.51
N TYR A 133 -4.34 -22.98 5.88
CA TYR A 133 -5.50 -22.82 4.99
C TYR A 133 -5.11 -22.82 3.51
N MET A 134 -3.88 -23.24 3.19
CA MET A 134 -3.43 -23.24 1.81
C MET A 134 -4.20 -24.26 0.96
N TYR A 135 -4.42 -23.89 -0.29
CA TYR A 135 -5.06 -24.70 -1.31
C TYR A 135 -4.32 -24.57 -2.64
N ASP A 136 -4.67 -25.38 -3.63
CA ASP A 136 -4.03 -25.33 -4.94
C ASP A 136 -4.28 -23.99 -5.62
N ILE A 137 -3.22 -23.36 -6.12
CA ILE A 137 -3.28 -22.06 -6.81
C ILE A 137 -2.85 -22.24 -8.26
N TYR A 138 -3.59 -21.70 -9.20
CA TYR A 138 -3.32 -21.79 -10.63
C TYR A 138 -3.21 -23.25 -11.13
N GLY A 139 -3.92 -24.17 -10.49
CA GLY A 139 -3.85 -25.59 -10.82
C GLY A 139 -2.56 -26.30 -10.39
N LEU A 140 -1.73 -25.63 -9.57
CA LEU A 140 -0.51 -26.18 -9.01
C LEU A 140 -0.74 -26.63 -7.58
N PRO A 141 -0.39 -27.88 -7.21
CA PRO A 141 -0.49 -28.33 -5.83
C PRO A 141 0.49 -27.57 -4.93
N MET A 142 -0.02 -27.00 -3.83
CA MET A 142 0.79 -26.24 -2.88
C MET A 142 1.21 -27.14 -1.71
N THR A 143 2.51 -27.26 -1.50
CA THR A 143 3.12 -28.04 -0.41
C THR A 143 3.99 -27.22 0.53
N ASN A 144 4.17 -25.92 0.23
CA ASN A 144 5.02 -25.01 0.99
C ASN A 144 4.31 -23.67 1.19
N GLU A 145 4.13 -23.28 2.46
CA GLU A 145 3.38 -22.08 2.85
C GLU A 145 4.01 -20.79 2.29
N TRP A 146 5.33 -20.75 2.20
CA TRP A 146 6.04 -19.57 1.67
C TRP A 146 5.82 -19.40 0.17
N VAL A 147 5.84 -20.50 -0.58
CA VAL A 147 5.56 -20.51 -2.02
C VAL A 147 4.09 -20.15 -2.25
N TYR A 148 3.18 -20.78 -1.47
CA TYR A 148 1.77 -20.46 -1.51
C TYR A 148 1.52 -18.97 -1.29
N SER A 149 2.03 -18.42 -0.19
CA SER A 149 1.83 -17.01 0.14
C SER A 149 2.42 -16.06 -0.92
N ALA A 150 3.58 -16.40 -1.50
CA ALA A 150 4.17 -15.59 -2.58
C ALA A 150 3.27 -15.53 -3.81
N LEU A 151 2.73 -16.67 -4.25
CA LEU A 151 1.84 -16.76 -5.40
C LEU A 151 0.46 -16.14 -5.12
N TYR A 152 -0.12 -16.37 -3.95
CA TYR A 152 -1.38 -15.79 -3.54
C TYR A 152 -1.34 -14.25 -3.53
N ASN A 153 -0.21 -13.67 -3.09
CA ASN A 153 -0.03 -12.22 -3.02
C ASN A 153 0.54 -11.61 -4.31
N LEU A 154 0.70 -12.37 -5.40
CA LEU A 154 1.18 -11.86 -6.69
C LEU A 154 0.41 -10.62 -7.20
N PRO A 155 -0.94 -10.54 -7.07
CA PRO A 155 -1.70 -9.35 -7.42
C PRO A 155 -1.24 -8.07 -6.70
N THR A 156 -0.69 -8.19 -5.49
CA THR A 156 -0.10 -7.04 -4.76
C THR A 156 1.16 -6.52 -5.46
N LEU A 157 2.01 -7.40 -6.01
CA LEU A 157 3.16 -6.98 -6.83
C LEU A 157 2.72 -6.30 -8.11
N VAL A 158 1.72 -6.84 -8.80
CA VAL A 158 1.16 -6.22 -10.02
C VAL A 158 0.61 -4.82 -9.70
N SER A 159 -0.13 -4.68 -8.60
CA SER A 159 -0.60 -3.38 -8.09
C SER A 159 0.56 -2.43 -7.80
N GLY A 160 1.67 -2.96 -7.26
CA GLY A 160 2.90 -2.21 -7.00
C GLY A 160 3.53 -1.69 -8.29
N VAL A 161 3.66 -2.53 -9.31
CA VAL A 161 4.19 -2.13 -10.63
C VAL A 161 3.35 -1.02 -11.24
N LEU A 162 2.02 -1.16 -11.24
CA LEU A 162 1.10 -0.12 -11.72
C LEU A 162 1.27 1.19 -10.92
N THR A 163 1.40 1.09 -9.59
CA THR A 163 1.64 2.25 -8.73
C THR A 163 2.94 2.96 -9.08
N VAL A 164 4.05 2.23 -9.33
CA VAL A 164 5.33 2.80 -9.74
C VAL A 164 5.22 3.53 -11.09
N LEU A 165 4.60 2.88 -12.07
CA LEU A 165 4.43 3.47 -13.42
C LEU A 165 3.59 4.75 -13.38
N ILE A 166 2.46 4.73 -12.66
CA ILE A 166 1.59 5.90 -12.53
C ILE A 166 2.28 7.00 -11.72
N THR A 167 3.02 6.65 -10.65
CA THR A 167 3.81 7.61 -9.88
C THR A 167 4.83 8.32 -10.76
N ALA A 168 5.54 7.58 -11.62
CA ALA A 168 6.51 8.17 -12.56
C ALA A 168 5.83 9.14 -13.55
N ALA A 169 4.65 8.80 -14.06
CA ALA A 169 3.86 9.65 -14.97
C ALA A 169 3.33 10.91 -14.26
N LEU A 170 2.85 10.77 -13.02
CA LEU A 170 2.27 11.87 -12.24
C LEU A 170 3.32 12.74 -11.54
N TYR A 171 4.59 12.35 -11.52
CA TYR A 171 5.63 13.08 -10.80
C TYR A 171 5.75 14.54 -11.26
N ARG A 172 5.81 14.79 -12.58
CA ARG A 172 5.91 16.15 -13.13
C ARG A 172 4.67 17.02 -12.82
N PRO A 173 3.42 16.56 -13.03
CA PRO A 173 2.23 17.28 -12.58
C PRO A 173 2.22 17.59 -11.09
N MET A 174 2.64 16.62 -10.26
CA MET A 174 2.68 16.79 -8.80
C MET A 174 3.62 17.92 -8.34
N GLN A 175 4.74 18.12 -9.03
CA GLN A 175 5.68 19.21 -8.73
C GLN A 175 5.10 20.61 -8.99
N LYS A 176 4.06 20.74 -9.82
CA LYS A 176 3.39 22.02 -10.08
C LYS A 176 2.42 22.43 -8.97
N LEU A 177 2.08 21.50 -8.07
CA LEU A 177 1.24 21.81 -6.93
C LEU A 177 2.02 22.67 -5.92
N PRO A 178 1.37 23.63 -5.25
CA PRO A 178 2.02 24.46 -4.24
C PRO A 178 2.78 23.59 -3.24
N HIS A 179 4.05 23.91 -3.02
CA HIS A 179 4.90 23.10 -2.13
C HIS A 179 4.33 23.01 -0.73
N ALA A 180 4.66 21.90 -0.07
CA ALA A 180 4.32 21.64 1.32
C ALA A 180 5.28 22.33 2.31
N ASP A 181 6.16 23.24 1.79
CA ASP A 181 7.20 23.95 2.56
C ASP A 181 6.65 25.03 3.49
#